data_909d35c1df09c8e6b0b0453dc90b7aa4
#
_entry.id   909d35c1df09c8e6b0b0453dc90b7aa4
#
_cell.length_a   1.000
_cell.length_b   1.000
_cell.length_c   1.000
_cell.angle_alpha   90.00
_cell.angle_beta   90.00
_cell.angle_gamma   90.00
#
_symmetry.space_group_name_H-M   'P 1'
#
loop_
_entity.id
_entity.type
_entity.pdbx_description
1 polymer ?
#
loop_
_entity_poly.entity_id
_entity_poly.type
_entity_poly.pdbx_seq_one_letter_code
_entity_poly.pdbx_strand_id
1 'polypeptide(L)'
;MRSLRAPFLALALLAQAALAHAFDFDTLSGLAGERSQAPWVEAPAALPPDLGALDYDGLRDIRFRRDRALWRESALPFEAMFFHRGKYAPQPVRVHEVAPDGSVQPVPYQPAAFDYGRNAVDPQAWGDLGFAGFRLHYPLNSSAYKDELVVFLGASYFRALGAGQQYGLSARGLAIDTVGGAGEEFPRFTEFWLERPAADAREVVVYALLESPRATGAYRFVLRPGNQTTMEVRARVFVRPGTPPVATLGIAPLTSMFLFGENQPSRSDFRPEVHDSDGLLVATAGGEWLWRPLVHPRQVLVNTFQVQGLAGFGLMQRDRTFANYEDVEARYERRPSAWVRPLGDWGPGRVELVQLPTPDETHDNIVAYWVPATLPAPGEPFDFSYELSWQGDEQQRPPGAWVQQTRRGFGYVREGSSVAGQVQYLVDFSGPSLAALPPDAPVRAVASADANGVVEEQNAYFNPATRSWRMQLRVRPIDPAQPVELRAFLQHGNDSLSETWTNIILPDAVH
;
A
#
# COMPACT_ATOMS: atom_id res chain seq x y z
N MET A 1 -81.71 44.69 -3.33
CA MET A 1 -81.11 43.35 -3.52
C MET A 1 -79.67 43.55 -4.06
N ARG A 2 -78.69 43.42 -3.17
CA ARG A 2 -77.25 43.56 -3.53
C ARG A 2 -76.61 42.23 -3.30
N SER A 3 -76.11 41.59 -4.35
CA SER A 3 -75.37 40.31 -4.29
C SER A 3 -73.89 40.58 -3.95
N LEU A 4 -73.46 40.04 -2.81
CA LEU A 4 -72.07 39.97 -2.43
C LEU A 4 -71.41 38.81 -3.19
N ARG A 5 -70.37 39.13 -3.97
CA ARG A 5 -69.41 38.13 -4.52
C ARG A 5 -68.18 38.06 -3.61
N ALA A 6 -67.94 36.90 -3.03
CA ALA A 6 -66.74 36.60 -2.29
C ALA A 6 -65.61 36.15 -3.27
N PRO A 7 -64.36 36.63 -3.14
CA PRO A 7 -63.26 36.10 -3.92
C PRO A 7 -62.71 34.83 -3.27
N PHE A 8 -62.64 33.74 -4.03
CA PHE A 8 -61.88 32.55 -3.72
C PHE A 8 -60.39 32.86 -3.80
N LEU A 9 -59.66 32.85 -2.68
CA LEU A 9 -58.24 32.94 -2.61
C LEU A 9 -57.70 31.51 -2.79
N ALA A 10 -57.17 31.20 -3.97
CA ALA A 10 -56.44 29.96 -4.27
C ALA A 10 -55.04 30.06 -3.67
N LEU A 11 -54.80 29.38 -2.56
CA LEU A 11 -53.51 29.22 -1.92
C LEU A 11 -52.72 28.18 -2.74
N ALA A 12 -51.82 28.62 -3.64
CA ALA A 12 -50.87 27.75 -4.33
C ALA A 12 -49.76 27.38 -3.34
N LEU A 13 -49.82 26.20 -2.77
CA LEU A 13 -48.68 25.57 -2.08
C LEU A 13 -47.64 25.19 -3.14
N LEU A 14 -46.62 26.02 -3.29
CA LEU A 14 -45.39 25.65 -3.95
C LEU A 14 -44.65 24.64 -3.03
N ALA A 15 -44.81 23.36 -3.30
CA ALA A 15 -43.93 22.35 -2.80
C ALA A 15 -42.56 22.58 -3.43
N GLN A 16 -41.64 23.19 -2.68
CA GLN A 16 -40.23 23.16 -3.01
C GLN A 16 -39.77 21.70 -2.79
N ALA A 17 -39.76 20.93 -3.88
CA ALA A 17 -39.00 19.70 -3.91
C ALA A 17 -37.52 20.12 -3.74
N ALA A 18 -36.98 19.95 -2.54
CA ALA A 18 -35.55 19.96 -2.32
C ALA A 18 -34.97 18.88 -3.27
N LEU A 19 -34.30 19.32 -4.32
CA LEU A 19 -33.51 18.43 -5.16
C LEU A 19 -32.49 17.81 -4.18
N ALA A 20 -32.75 16.59 -3.73
CA ALA A 20 -31.77 15.81 -3.00
C ALA A 20 -30.57 15.67 -3.95
N HIS A 21 -29.48 16.36 -3.65
CA HIS A 21 -28.24 16.18 -4.39
C HIS A 21 -27.81 14.73 -4.15
N ALA A 22 -27.59 14.01 -5.26
CA ALA A 22 -27.01 12.67 -5.21
C ALA A 22 -25.67 12.75 -4.47
N PHE A 23 -25.42 11.79 -3.59
CA PHE A 23 -24.15 11.72 -2.86
C PHE A 23 -23.00 11.49 -3.86
N ASP A 24 -21.96 12.32 -3.77
CA ASP A 24 -20.80 12.27 -4.63
C ASP A 24 -19.51 12.68 -3.91
N PHE A 25 -18.40 12.69 -4.64
CA PHE A 25 -17.09 13.09 -4.08
C PHE A 25 -17.07 14.54 -3.60
N ASP A 26 -17.77 15.44 -4.24
CA ASP A 26 -17.78 16.86 -3.85
C ASP A 26 -18.57 17.07 -2.57
N THR A 27 -19.67 16.34 -2.39
CA THR A 27 -20.43 16.28 -1.13
C THR A 27 -19.53 15.78 0.02
N LEU A 28 -18.80 14.69 -0.20
CA LEU A 28 -17.86 14.15 0.80
C LEU A 28 -16.70 15.12 1.06
N SER A 29 -16.19 15.80 0.02
CA SER A 29 -15.13 16.79 0.15
C SER A 29 -15.55 17.99 1.00
N GLY A 30 -16.81 18.46 0.83
CA GLY A 30 -17.42 19.48 1.68
C GLY A 30 -17.45 19.04 3.14
N LEU A 31 -17.91 17.81 3.42
CA LEU A 31 -17.93 17.25 4.77
C LEU A 31 -16.51 17.16 5.38
N ALA A 32 -15.52 16.70 4.62
CA ALA A 32 -14.13 16.63 5.10
C ALA A 32 -13.57 18.03 5.40
N GLY A 33 -13.89 19.04 4.56
CA GLY A 33 -13.52 20.42 4.79
C GLY A 33 -14.14 20.99 6.06
N GLU A 34 -15.45 20.78 6.29
CA GLU A 34 -16.14 21.19 7.54
C GLU A 34 -15.52 20.50 8.75
N ARG A 35 -15.27 19.20 8.66
CA ARG A 35 -14.62 18.43 9.73
C ARG A 35 -13.21 18.93 10.05
N SER A 36 -12.47 19.45 9.06
CA SER A 36 -11.12 20.01 9.28
C SER A 36 -11.12 21.23 10.19
N GLN A 37 -12.20 21.99 10.21
CA GLN A 37 -12.35 23.20 11.03
C GLN A 37 -12.82 22.90 12.46
N ALA A 38 -13.30 21.69 12.72
CA ALA A 38 -13.76 21.28 14.04
C ALA A 38 -12.63 20.55 14.81
N PRO A 39 -12.59 20.63 16.15
CA PRO A 39 -11.67 19.80 16.93
C PRO A 39 -11.89 18.30 16.67
N TRP A 40 -10.80 17.56 16.64
CA TRP A 40 -10.87 16.10 16.55
C TRP A 40 -11.56 15.51 17.80
N VAL A 41 -12.48 14.60 17.54
CA VAL A 41 -13.13 13.80 18.60
C VAL A 41 -12.91 12.33 18.25
N GLU A 42 -12.17 11.63 19.09
CA GLU A 42 -11.93 10.21 18.89
C GLU A 42 -13.21 9.42 19.13
N ALA A 43 -13.54 8.48 18.24
CA ALA A 43 -14.68 7.60 18.42
C ALA A 43 -14.45 6.67 19.63
N PRO A 44 -15.50 6.40 20.45
CA PRO A 44 -15.38 5.53 21.60
C PRO A 44 -14.88 4.13 21.20
N ALA A 45 -13.77 3.71 21.81
CA ALA A 45 -13.17 2.38 21.61
C ALA A 45 -13.72 1.33 22.58
N ALA A 46 -14.63 1.71 23.49
CA ALA A 46 -15.18 0.80 24.49
C ALA A 46 -15.86 -0.41 23.84
N LEU A 47 -15.58 -1.58 24.37
CA LEU A 47 -16.18 -2.85 23.99
C LEU A 47 -16.99 -3.42 25.15
N PRO A 48 -18.07 -4.20 24.88
CA PRO A 48 -18.70 -5.02 25.91
C PRO A 48 -17.66 -5.90 26.61
N PRO A 49 -17.78 -6.13 27.94
CA PRO A 49 -16.74 -6.85 28.69
C PRO A 49 -16.47 -8.26 28.18
N ASP A 50 -17.47 -9.00 27.78
CA ASP A 50 -17.39 -10.35 27.26
C ASP A 50 -16.67 -10.37 25.88
N LEU A 51 -16.96 -9.40 25.01
CA LEU A 51 -16.28 -9.21 23.72
C LEU A 51 -14.82 -8.77 23.92
N GLY A 52 -14.57 -7.84 24.85
CA GLY A 52 -13.22 -7.32 25.16
C GLY A 52 -12.31 -8.37 25.78
N ALA A 53 -12.87 -9.40 26.42
CA ALA A 53 -12.14 -10.50 27.03
C ALA A 53 -11.65 -11.56 26.04
N LEU A 54 -12.19 -11.59 24.81
CA LEU A 54 -11.81 -12.58 23.81
C LEU A 54 -10.34 -12.43 23.42
N ASP A 55 -9.64 -13.56 23.31
CA ASP A 55 -8.31 -13.63 22.73
C ASP A 55 -8.33 -13.57 21.19
N TYR A 56 -7.18 -13.77 20.54
CA TYR A 56 -7.07 -13.76 19.09
C TYR A 56 -7.95 -14.84 18.43
N ASP A 57 -7.91 -16.06 18.96
CA ASP A 57 -8.66 -17.18 18.39
C ASP A 57 -10.17 -17.00 18.57
N GLY A 58 -10.58 -16.49 19.71
CA GLY A 58 -11.99 -16.14 19.97
C GLY A 58 -12.50 -15.08 18.99
N LEU A 59 -11.74 -14.01 18.76
CA LEU A 59 -12.10 -12.97 17.79
C LEU A 59 -12.12 -13.50 16.35
N ARG A 60 -11.17 -14.37 15.98
CA ARG A 60 -11.10 -15.01 14.66
C ARG A 60 -12.29 -15.95 14.42
N ASP A 61 -12.87 -16.52 15.46
CA ASP A 61 -14.04 -17.40 15.37
C ASP A 61 -15.35 -16.61 15.14
N ILE A 62 -15.35 -15.28 15.35
CA ILE A 62 -16.47 -14.42 14.98
C ILE A 62 -16.42 -14.14 13.47
N ARG A 63 -17.42 -14.64 12.75
CA ARG A 63 -17.47 -14.58 11.29
C ARG A 63 -18.77 -13.96 10.79
N PHE A 64 -18.66 -13.08 9.79
CA PHE A 64 -19.84 -12.59 9.11
C PHE A 64 -20.49 -13.72 8.30
N ARG A 65 -21.79 -13.86 8.41
CA ARG A 65 -22.56 -14.90 7.71
C ARG A 65 -22.70 -14.55 6.24
N ARG A 66 -22.29 -15.46 5.36
CA ARG A 66 -22.32 -15.25 3.90
C ARG A 66 -23.74 -15.02 3.37
N ASP A 67 -24.75 -15.67 3.94
CA ASP A 67 -26.15 -15.49 3.57
C ASP A 67 -26.70 -14.09 3.93
N ARG A 68 -25.97 -13.31 4.71
CA ARG A 68 -26.28 -11.93 5.11
C ARG A 68 -25.45 -10.87 4.39
N ALA A 69 -24.62 -11.27 3.41
CA ALA A 69 -23.81 -10.31 2.67
C ALA A 69 -24.69 -9.29 1.94
N LEU A 70 -24.26 -8.01 2.03
CA LEU A 70 -24.92 -6.93 1.29
C LEU A 70 -24.88 -7.24 -0.21
N TRP A 71 -25.98 -6.99 -0.91
CA TRP A 71 -26.23 -7.24 -2.34
C TRP A 71 -26.39 -8.70 -2.76
N ARG A 72 -26.29 -9.65 -1.83
CA ARG A 72 -26.41 -11.08 -2.15
C ARG A 72 -27.80 -11.45 -2.64
N GLU A 73 -28.85 -10.97 -1.98
CA GLU A 73 -30.24 -11.24 -2.36
C GLU A 73 -30.57 -10.65 -3.74
N SER A 74 -29.92 -9.57 -4.13
CA SER A 74 -30.04 -8.96 -5.45
C SER A 74 -29.19 -9.63 -6.52
N ALA A 75 -28.42 -10.67 -6.18
CA ALA A 75 -27.53 -11.43 -7.07
C ALA A 75 -26.55 -10.53 -7.86
N LEU A 76 -26.09 -9.41 -7.26
CA LEU A 76 -25.15 -8.49 -7.90
C LEU A 76 -23.75 -9.11 -8.01
N PRO A 77 -22.88 -8.65 -8.93
CA PRO A 77 -21.54 -9.22 -9.10
C PRO A 77 -20.65 -9.03 -7.87
N PHE A 78 -20.81 -7.94 -7.14
CA PHE A 78 -20.11 -7.68 -5.89
C PHE A 78 -20.99 -8.01 -4.68
N GLU A 79 -20.36 -8.41 -3.57
CA GLU A 79 -20.99 -8.58 -2.27
C GLU A 79 -20.11 -7.96 -1.19
N ALA A 80 -20.72 -7.32 -0.16
CA ALA A 80 -19.97 -6.81 0.98
C ALA A 80 -20.26 -7.62 2.24
N MET A 81 -19.22 -7.94 2.98
CA MET A 81 -19.26 -8.56 4.31
C MET A 81 -18.49 -7.69 5.28
N PHE A 82 -18.90 -7.70 6.56
CA PHE A 82 -18.38 -6.77 7.55
C PHE A 82 -17.56 -7.48 8.61
N PHE A 83 -16.58 -6.77 9.16
CA PHE A 83 -15.78 -7.24 10.28
C PHE A 83 -16.38 -6.80 11.60
N HIS A 84 -16.44 -7.73 12.55
CA HIS A 84 -16.86 -7.44 13.91
C HIS A 84 -15.77 -6.66 14.65
N ARG A 85 -16.18 -5.74 15.52
CA ARG A 85 -15.24 -5.06 16.43
C ARG A 85 -14.62 -6.04 17.42
N GLY A 86 -13.44 -5.72 17.90
CA GLY A 86 -12.73 -6.49 18.90
C GLY A 86 -11.51 -5.73 19.40
N LYS A 87 -10.76 -6.29 20.34
CA LYS A 87 -9.63 -5.58 20.98
C LYS A 87 -8.52 -5.13 20.01
N TYR A 88 -8.39 -5.76 18.82
CA TYR A 88 -7.41 -5.37 17.80
C TYR A 88 -7.94 -4.31 16.81
N ALA A 89 -9.28 -4.14 16.76
CA ALA A 89 -9.93 -3.09 15.99
C ALA A 89 -11.15 -2.57 16.79
N PRO A 90 -10.90 -1.82 17.87
CA PRO A 90 -11.93 -1.46 18.83
C PRO A 90 -12.80 -0.27 18.40
N GLN A 91 -12.29 0.59 17.49
CA GLN A 91 -13.05 1.76 17.05
C GLN A 91 -14.02 1.37 15.95
N PRO A 92 -15.28 1.89 15.98
CA PRO A 92 -16.26 1.63 14.95
C PRO A 92 -15.99 2.41 13.68
N VAL A 93 -16.41 1.84 12.54
CA VAL A 93 -16.66 2.55 11.30
C VAL A 93 -18.14 2.53 10.97
N ARG A 94 -18.66 3.60 10.38
CA ARG A 94 -20.01 3.65 9.84
C ARG A 94 -19.98 3.28 8.37
N VAL A 95 -20.97 2.55 7.92
CA VAL A 95 -21.09 2.15 6.51
C VAL A 95 -22.47 2.52 5.99
N HIS A 96 -22.51 3.09 4.81
CA HIS A 96 -23.73 3.47 4.10
C HIS A 96 -23.76 2.82 2.72
N GLU A 97 -24.94 2.53 2.24
CA GLU A 97 -25.19 2.20 0.83
C GLU A 97 -25.64 3.46 0.09
N VAL A 98 -25.07 3.71 -1.09
CA VAL A 98 -25.54 4.72 -2.02
C VAL A 98 -26.35 4.01 -3.11
N ALA A 99 -27.63 4.27 -3.17
CA ALA A 99 -28.52 3.70 -4.18
C ALA A 99 -28.28 4.34 -5.57
N PRO A 100 -28.75 3.72 -6.66
CA PRO A 100 -28.57 4.28 -8.03
C PRO A 100 -29.17 5.65 -8.25
N ASP A 101 -30.14 6.06 -7.44
CA ASP A 101 -30.75 7.40 -7.45
C ASP A 101 -29.95 8.42 -6.61
N GLY A 102 -28.82 8.01 -6.04
CA GLY A 102 -27.96 8.82 -5.18
C GLY A 102 -28.44 8.97 -3.74
N SER A 103 -29.54 8.32 -3.36
CA SER A 103 -29.98 8.29 -1.96
C SER A 103 -29.05 7.47 -1.09
N VAL A 104 -28.84 7.91 0.16
CA VAL A 104 -27.92 7.26 1.11
C VAL A 104 -28.73 6.57 2.20
N GLN A 105 -28.42 5.31 2.45
CA GLN A 105 -29.03 4.53 3.52
C GLN A 105 -27.94 3.94 4.43
N PRO A 106 -28.08 4.04 5.76
CA PRO A 106 -27.13 3.39 6.66
C PRO A 106 -27.25 1.87 6.56
N VAL A 107 -26.10 1.17 6.61
CA VAL A 107 -26.05 -0.27 6.76
C VAL A 107 -26.02 -0.57 8.28
N PRO A 108 -27.11 -1.07 8.86
CA PRO A 108 -27.18 -1.24 10.30
C PRO A 108 -26.35 -2.44 10.76
N TYR A 109 -25.68 -2.31 11.91
CA TYR A 109 -25.11 -3.45 12.59
C TYR A 109 -26.22 -4.37 13.11
N GLN A 110 -26.13 -5.64 12.81
CA GLN A 110 -27.05 -6.66 13.27
C GLN A 110 -26.27 -7.82 13.88
N PRO A 111 -26.42 -8.11 15.18
CA PRO A 111 -25.74 -9.25 15.81
C PRO A 111 -26.02 -10.58 15.11
N ALA A 112 -27.25 -10.79 14.63
CA ALA A 112 -27.65 -12.00 13.91
C ALA A 112 -26.95 -12.19 12.54
N ALA A 113 -26.27 -11.16 12.03
CA ALA A 113 -25.47 -11.27 10.80
C ALA A 113 -24.10 -11.93 11.03
N PHE A 114 -23.75 -12.21 12.28
CA PHE A 114 -22.50 -12.86 12.66
C PHE A 114 -22.74 -14.25 13.24
N ASP A 115 -21.79 -15.14 12.99
CA ASP A 115 -21.62 -16.42 13.68
C ASP A 115 -20.49 -16.21 14.71
N TYR A 116 -20.79 -16.48 15.96
CA TYR A 116 -19.86 -16.28 17.08
C TYR A 116 -19.06 -17.55 17.42
N GLY A 117 -19.22 -18.62 16.63
CA GLY A 117 -18.48 -19.86 16.78
C GLY A 117 -18.66 -20.47 18.18
N ARG A 118 -17.54 -20.72 18.86
CA ARG A 118 -17.51 -21.33 20.20
C ARG A 118 -17.51 -20.33 21.34
N ASN A 119 -17.59 -19.02 21.05
CA ASN A 119 -17.55 -17.99 22.08
C ASN A 119 -18.82 -17.97 22.91
N ALA A 120 -18.67 -17.94 24.23
CA ALA A 120 -19.78 -17.77 25.18
C ALA A 120 -20.01 -16.27 25.41
N VAL A 121 -20.72 -15.62 24.48
CA VAL A 121 -21.03 -14.19 24.50
C VAL A 121 -22.56 -13.97 24.34
N ASP A 122 -23.07 -12.82 24.77
CA ASP A 122 -24.45 -12.41 24.56
C ASP A 122 -24.57 -11.20 23.62
N PRO A 123 -24.52 -11.44 22.29
CA PRO A 123 -24.52 -10.36 21.31
C PRO A 123 -25.78 -9.49 21.32
N GLN A 124 -26.91 -10.00 21.84
CA GLN A 124 -28.17 -9.24 21.89
C GLN A 124 -28.12 -8.13 22.95
N ALA A 125 -27.27 -8.29 23.97
CA ALA A 125 -27.06 -7.28 25.00
C ALA A 125 -26.19 -6.09 24.57
N TRP A 126 -25.50 -6.16 23.43
CA TRP A 126 -24.49 -5.17 23.06
C TRP A 126 -25.02 -3.90 22.38
N GLY A 127 -26.26 -3.96 21.84
CA GLY A 127 -26.82 -2.87 21.03
C GLY A 127 -26.11 -2.71 19.68
N ASP A 128 -26.08 -1.49 19.13
CA ASP A 128 -25.41 -1.19 17.88
C ASP A 128 -23.92 -0.91 18.14
N LEU A 129 -23.08 -1.88 17.84
CA LEU A 129 -21.63 -1.74 17.95
C LEU A 129 -20.98 -1.05 16.74
N GLY A 130 -21.66 -0.98 15.59
CA GLY A 130 -21.01 -0.69 14.30
C GLY A 130 -20.06 -1.80 13.87
N PHE A 131 -19.25 -1.53 12.84
CA PHE A 131 -18.33 -2.48 12.25
C PHE A 131 -16.86 -2.07 12.52
N ALA A 132 -15.92 -2.99 12.45
CA ALA A 132 -14.48 -2.69 12.45
C ALA A 132 -13.96 -2.30 11.05
N GLY A 133 -14.68 -2.70 10.02
CA GLY A 133 -14.35 -2.54 8.62
C GLY A 133 -15.19 -3.46 7.75
N PHE A 134 -14.83 -3.61 6.50
CA PHE A 134 -15.54 -4.48 5.55
C PHE A 134 -14.61 -5.07 4.51
N ARG A 135 -15.11 -6.07 3.80
CA ARG A 135 -14.48 -6.68 2.64
C ARG A 135 -15.48 -6.81 1.49
N LEU A 136 -15.00 -6.61 0.28
CA LEU A 136 -15.77 -6.85 -0.93
C LEU A 136 -15.37 -8.20 -1.53
N HIS A 137 -16.36 -8.89 -2.06
CA HIS A 137 -16.21 -10.16 -2.73
C HIS A 137 -16.64 -10.04 -4.20
N TYR A 138 -15.94 -10.76 -5.07
CA TYR A 138 -16.17 -10.80 -6.52
C TYR A 138 -15.79 -12.17 -7.06
N PRO A 139 -16.41 -12.69 -8.15
CA PRO A 139 -15.98 -13.96 -8.78
C PRO A 139 -14.65 -13.78 -9.51
N LEU A 140 -13.54 -13.71 -8.73
CA LEU A 140 -12.21 -13.39 -9.21
C LEU A 140 -11.50 -14.58 -9.83
N ASN A 141 -11.52 -15.74 -9.17
CA ASN A 141 -10.85 -16.97 -9.63
C ASN A 141 -11.80 -17.95 -10.30
N SER A 142 -13.08 -17.88 -10.01
CA SER A 142 -14.10 -18.77 -10.52
C SER A 142 -15.47 -18.11 -10.52
N SER A 143 -16.27 -18.37 -11.54
CA SER A 143 -17.67 -17.92 -11.60
C SER A 143 -18.59 -18.61 -10.58
N ALA A 144 -18.15 -19.72 -9.99
CA ALA A 144 -18.94 -20.49 -9.02
C ALA A 144 -18.86 -19.92 -7.60
N TYR A 145 -17.90 -19.05 -7.32
CA TYR A 145 -17.63 -18.52 -6.00
C TYR A 145 -17.13 -17.08 -6.07
N LYS A 146 -17.55 -16.25 -5.10
CA LYS A 146 -17.03 -14.89 -4.96
C LYS A 146 -15.89 -14.88 -3.93
N ASP A 147 -14.69 -14.75 -4.44
CA ASP A 147 -13.47 -14.61 -3.65
C ASP A 147 -13.43 -13.24 -2.94
N GLU A 148 -12.68 -13.15 -1.87
CA GLU A 148 -12.34 -11.87 -1.28
C GLU A 148 -11.47 -11.06 -2.25
N LEU A 149 -11.89 -9.83 -2.54
CA LEU A 149 -11.25 -8.94 -3.52
C LEU A 149 -10.44 -7.83 -2.83
N VAL A 150 -11.05 -7.17 -1.86
CA VAL A 150 -10.46 -6.05 -1.13
C VAL A 150 -10.93 -6.04 0.31
N VAL A 151 -10.06 -5.62 1.21
CA VAL A 151 -10.33 -5.41 2.64
C VAL A 151 -10.01 -3.98 3.02
N PHE A 152 -10.91 -3.35 3.77
CA PHE A 152 -10.69 -2.11 4.52
C PHE A 152 -10.84 -2.45 6.01
N LEU A 153 -9.72 -2.47 6.74
CA LEU A 153 -9.71 -2.84 8.15
C LEU A 153 -8.52 -2.21 8.88
N GLY A 154 -8.81 -1.52 9.98
CA GLY A 154 -7.80 -0.90 10.84
C GLY A 154 -7.25 0.42 10.27
N ALA A 155 -7.29 1.48 11.07
CA ALA A 155 -6.88 2.83 10.66
C ALA A 155 -7.39 3.18 9.25
N SER A 156 -6.47 3.50 8.31
CA SER A 156 -6.80 3.71 6.90
C SER A 156 -6.19 2.65 5.98
N TYR A 157 -5.93 1.46 6.52
CA TYR A 157 -5.36 0.35 5.74
C TYR A 157 -6.39 -0.27 4.79
N PHE A 158 -5.90 -0.61 3.60
CA PHE A 158 -6.62 -1.45 2.66
C PHE A 158 -5.66 -2.30 1.84
N ARG A 159 -6.13 -3.45 1.40
CA ARG A 159 -5.37 -4.39 0.56
C ARG A 159 -6.30 -5.09 -0.41
N ALA A 160 -5.82 -5.36 -1.63
CA ALA A 160 -6.59 -6.06 -2.64
C ALA A 160 -5.81 -7.22 -3.26
N LEU A 161 -6.51 -8.05 -4.02
CA LEU A 161 -5.98 -9.22 -4.70
C LEU A 161 -6.35 -9.21 -6.18
N GLY A 162 -5.41 -9.58 -7.03
CA GLY A 162 -5.70 -10.08 -8.37
C GLY A 162 -5.98 -11.59 -8.37
N ALA A 163 -6.38 -12.14 -9.51
CA ALA A 163 -6.63 -13.56 -9.64
C ALA A 163 -5.38 -14.40 -9.30
N GLY A 164 -5.55 -15.45 -8.52
CA GLY A 164 -4.48 -16.36 -8.08
C GLY A 164 -3.54 -15.84 -7.00
N GLN A 165 -3.73 -14.59 -6.54
CA GLN A 165 -2.87 -13.98 -5.52
C GLN A 165 -3.32 -14.33 -4.09
N GLN A 166 -2.41 -14.11 -3.14
CA GLN A 166 -2.66 -14.13 -1.70
C GLN A 166 -2.27 -12.79 -1.08
N TYR A 167 -2.87 -12.44 0.07
CA TYR A 167 -2.56 -11.18 0.74
C TYR A 167 -1.09 -11.08 1.17
N GLY A 168 -0.50 -9.94 0.87
CA GLY A 168 0.80 -9.49 1.33
C GLY A 168 0.69 -8.05 1.79
N LEU A 169 1.40 -7.17 1.09
CA LEU A 169 1.46 -5.74 1.42
C LEU A 169 0.09 -5.06 1.44
N SER A 170 0.03 -3.94 2.17
CA SER A 170 -1.13 -3.07 2.31
C SER A 170 -0.85 -1.69 1.72
N ALA A 171 -1.91 -0.96 1.42
CA ALA A 171 -1.89 0.48 1.23
C ALA A 171 -2.57 1.18 2.41
N ARG A 172 -2.32 2.48 2.57
CA ARG A 172 -2.99 3.36 3.54
C ARG A 172 -3.60 4.56 2.84
N GLY A 173 -4.60 5.20 3.45
CA GLY A 173 -5.11 6.46 2.95
C GLY A 173 -4.06 7.57 3.01
N LEU A 174 -3.42 7.74 4.16
CA LEU A 174 -2.45 8.81 4.41
C LEU A 174 -1.44 8.36 5.48
N ALA A 175 -0.19 8.84 5.37
CA ALA A 175 0.82 8.71 6.41
C ALA A 175 1.22 10.11 6.92
N ILE A 176 1.31 10.29 8.22
CA ILE A 176 1.73 11.54 8.85
C ILE A 176 2.87 11.25 9.82
N ASP A 177 4.02 11.89 9.57
CA ASP A 177 5.20 11.82 10.44
C ASP A 177 5.58 10.37 10.83
N THR A 178 5.61 9.47 9.84
CA THR A 178 6.00 8.06 10.07
C THR A 178 7.35 7.96 10.78
N VAL A 179 8.26 8.91 10.53
CA VAL A 179 9.50 9.10 11.29
C VAL A 179 9.71 10.58 11.54
N GLY A 180 10.04 10.93 12.78
CA GLY A 180 10.32 12.32 13.18
C GLY A 180 9.06 13.15 13.43
N GLY A 181 9.15 14.46 13.18
CA GLY A 181 8.03 15.39 13.40
C GLY A 181 7.52 15.40 14.84
N ALA A 182 6.19 15.51 14.99
CA ALA A 182 5.50 15.43 16.28
C ALA A 182 5.18 13.98 16.72
N GLY A 183 5.69 12.98 15.98
CA GLY A 183 5.41 11.57 16.16
C GLY A 183 4.40 11.04 15.13
N GLU A 184 4.51 9.75 14.83
CA GLU A 184 3.65 9.09 13.85
C GLU A 184 2.18 9.19 14.24
N GLU A 185 1.36 9.53 13.25
CA GLU A 185 -0.09 9.56 13.37
C GLU A 185 -0.71 8.65 12.32
N PHE A 186 -1.69 7.86 12.74
CA PHE A 186 -2.44 6.93 11.91
C PHE A 186 -3.83 7.49 11.60
N PRO A 187 -4.01 8.28 10.52
CA PRO A 187 -5.32 8.69 10.07
C PRO A 187 -6.21 7.48 9.81
N ARG A 188 -7.50 7.62 10.10
CA ARG A 188 -8.47 6.50 10.05
C ARG A 188 -9.57 6.80 9.07
N PHE A 189 -10.03 5.79 8.36
CA PHE A 189 -11.33 5.84 7.72
C PHE A 189 -12.40 5.61 8.79
N THR A 190 -13.24 6.62 9.02
CA THR A 190 -14.27 6.61 10.06
C THR A 190 -15.66 6.31 9.49
N GLU A 191 -15.86 6.57 8.20
CA GLU A 191 -17.14 6.41 7.54
C GLU A 191 -16.95 6.03 6.07
N PHE A 192 -17.78 5.14 5.55
CA PHE A 192 -17.74 4.63 4.18
C PHE A 192 -19.10 4.71 3.52
N TRP A 193 -19.10 4.97 2.20
CA TRP A 193 -20.29 4.91 1.35
C TRP A 193 -19.98 3.97 0.18
N LEU A 194 -20.77 2.91 0.06
CA LEU A 194 -20.62 1.87 -0.96
C LEU A 194 -21.69 2.12 -2.03
N GLU A 195 -21.30 2.46 -3.23
CA GLU A 195 -22.26 2.55 -4.35
C GLU A 195 -22.77 1.16 -4.72
N ARG A 196 -24.10 1.03 -4.77
CA ARG A 196 -24.74 -0.20 -5.20
C ARG A 196 -24.41 -0.46 -6.68
N PRO A 197 -23.68 -1.56 -7.00
CA PRO A 197 -23.27 -1.82 -8.37
C PRO A 197 -24.49 -2.24 -9.24
N ALA A 198 -24.39 -1.99 -10.56
CA ALA A 198 -25.33 -2.55 -11.53
C ALA A 198 -25.17 -4.07 -11.63
N ALA A 199 -26.17 -4.75 -12.22
CA ALA A 199 -26.17 -6.21 -12.34
C ALA A 199 -25.04 -6.76 -13.24
N ASP A 200 -24.54 -5.94 -14.14
CA ASP A 200 -23.44 -6.25 -15.07
C ASP A 200 -22.14 -5.48 -14.74
N ALA A 201 -22.07 -4.86 -13.55
CA ALA A 201 -20.94 -4.04 -13.16
C ALA A 201 -19.62 -4.84 -13.12
N ARG A 202 -18.57 -4.23 -13.69
CA ARG A 202 -17.20 -4.71 -13.67
C ARG A 202 -16.30 -3.90 -12.75
N GLU A 203 -16.87 -2.91 -12.09
CA GLU A 203 -16.20 -2.07 -11.10
C GLU A 203 -17.18 -1.73 -9.98
N VAL A 204 -16.63 -1.35 -8.84
CA VAL A 204 -17.40 -0.88 -7.69
C VAL A 204 -16.76 0.38 -7.13
N VAL A 205 -17.59 1.33 -6.72
CA VAL A 205 -17.16 2.60 -6.13
C VAL A 205 -17.34 2.57 -4.62
N VAL A 206 -16.32 3.04 -3.92
CA VAL A 206 -16.30 3.21 -2.47
C VAL A 206 -15.84 4.63 -2.17
N TYR A 207 -16.60 5.34 -1.33
CA TYR A 207 -16.12 6.59 -0.75
C TYR A 207 -15.75 6.36 0.72
N ALA A 208 -14.80 7.15 1.22
CA ALA A 208 -14.38 7.10 2.61
C ALA A 208 -14.04 8.47 3.16
N LEU A 209 -14.49 8.75 4.38
CA LEU A 209 -14.07 9.90 5.17
C LEU A 209 -12.87 9.49 6.03
N LEU A 210 -11.75 10.16 5.83
CA LEU A 210 -10.54 9.99 6.64
C LEU A 210 -10.49 11.08 7.70
N GLU A 211 -10.19 10.71 8.93
CA GLU A 211 -10.06 11.64 10.06
C GLU A 211 -8.90 11.25 10.99
N SER A 212 -8.27 12.28 11.55
CA SER A 212 -7.24 12.16 12.59
C SER A 212 -7.09 13.49 13.36
N PRO A 213 -6.29 13.54 14.44
CA PRO A 213 -6.01 14.79 15.15
C PRO A 213 -5.51 15.93 14.25
N ARG A 214 -4.67 15.65 13.23
CA ARG A 214 -4.05 16.66 12.38
C ARG A 214 -4.58 16.74 10.95
N ALA A 215 -5.42 15.79 10.51
CA ALA A 215 -5.92 15.80 9.14
C ALA A 215 -7.35 15.27 9.01
N THR A 216 -8.01 15.70 7.92
CA THR A 216 -9.23 15.09 7.39
C THR A 216 -9.07 14.85 5.91
N GLY A 217 -9.87 13.96 5.33
CA GLY A 217 -9.82 13.71 3.89
C GLY A 217 -11.05 13.01 3.34
N ALA A 218 -11.40 13.39 2.13
CA ALA A 218 -12.38 12.70 1.30
C ALA A 218 -11.66 11.80 0.31
N TYR A 219 -12.07 10.55 0.21
CA TYR A 219 -11.51 9.56 -0.70
C TYR A 219 -12.60 8.95 -1.56
N ARG A 220 -12.31 8.74 -2.84
CA ARG A 220 -13.11 7.93 -3.76
C ARG A 220 -12.22 6.88 -4.38
N PHE A 221 -12.64 5.63 -4.27
CA PHE A 221 -11.98 4.45 -4.82
C PHE A 221 -12.86 3.84 -5.91
N VAL A 222 -12.29 3.59 -7.08
CA VAL A 222 -12.93 2.80 -8.15
C VAL A 222 -12.13 1.52 -8.32
N LEU A 223 -12.69 0.40 -7.87
CA LEU A 223 -12.04 -0.90 -7.91
C LEU A 223 -12.43 -1.66 -9.17
N ARG A 224 -11.44 -2.16 -9.90
CA ARG A 224 -11.59 -2.98 -11.10
C ARG A 224 -10.89 -4.32 -10.89
N PRO A 225 -11.66 -5.40 -10.63
CA PRO A 225 -11.12 -6.76 -10.49
C PRO A 225 -10.48 -7.27 -11.77
N GLY A 226 -9.42 -8.08 -11.65
CA GLY A 226 -8.76 -8.70 -12.80
C GLY A 226 -7.62 -9.62 -12.39
N ASN A 227 -6.82 -10.09 -13.37
CA ASN A 227 -5.54 -10.73 -13.07
C ASN A 227 -4.65 -9.82 -12.24
N GLN A 228 -4.72 -8.54 -12.54
CA GLN A 228 -4.25 -7.45 -11.71
C GLN A 228 -5.48 -6.63 -11.31
N THR A 229 -5.77 -6.58 -10.02
CA THR A 229 -6.80 -5.67 -9.54
C THR A 229 -6.25 -4.27 -9.51
N THR A 230 -6.99 -3.32 -10.09
CA THR A 230 -6.63 -1.91 -10.10
C THR A 230 -7.62 -1.09 -9.28
N MET A 231 -7.14 -0.02 -8.71
CA MET A 231 -7.91 0.91 -7.91
C MET A 231 -7.52 2.34 -8.28
N GLU A 232 -8.44 3.06 -8.90
CA GLU A 232 -8.29 4.50 -9.08
C GLU A 232 -8.69 5.18 -7.78
N VAL A 233 -7.81 6.00 -7.25
CA VAL A 233 -8.01 6.75 -6.01
C VAL A 233 -8.00 8.25 -6.33
N ARG A 234 -9.07 8.93 -5.94
CA ARG A 234 -9.14 10.38 -5.90
C ARG A 234 -9.27 10.80 -4.43
N ALA A 235 -8.42 11.73 -4.00
CA ALA A 235 -8.44 12.21 -2.63
C ALA A 235 -8.34 13.74 -2.57
N ARG A 236 -9.00 14.31 -1.55
CA ARG A 236 -8.87 15.70 -1.12
C ARG A 236 -8.62 15.69 0.37
N VAL A 237 -7.46 16.19 0.80
CA VAL A 237 -7.02 16.18 2.19
C VAL A 237 -6.89 17.60 2.71
N PHE A 238 -7.16 17.79 3.99
CA PHE A 238 -7.02 19.06 4.70
C PHE A 238 -6.17 18.82 5.95
N VAL A 239 -5.09 19.59 6.12
CA VAL A 239 -4.38 19.67 7.40
C VAL A 239 -5.18 20.56 8.32
N ARG A 240 -5.49 20.11 9.54
CA ARG A 240 -6.30 20.88 10.49
C ARG A 240 -5.55 22.12 10.98
N PRO A 241 -6.19 23.31 10.96
CA PRO A 241 -5.61 24.51 11.55
C PRO A 241 -5.42 24.37 13.07
N GLY A 242 -4.38 25.01 13.61
CA GLY A 242 -4.14 25.07 15.06
C GLY A 242 -3.64 23.79 15.70
N THR A 243 -3.32 22.77 14.91
CA THR A 243 -2.70 21.52 15.38
C THR A 243 -1.17 21.57 15.30
N PRO A 244 -0.44 20.66 15.96
CA PRO A 244 1.01 20.56 15.78
C PRO A 244 1.39 20.43 14.29
N PRO A 245 2.48 21.07 13.85
CA PRO A 245 2.89 21.03 12.45
C PRO A 245 3.09 19.60 11.95
N VAL A 246 2.65 19.33 10.73
CA VAL A 246 2.98 18.11 9.97
C VAL A 246 4.34 18.32 9.31
N ALA A 247 5.34 17.52 9.65
CA ALA A 247 6.66 17.57 9.04
C ALA A 247 6.71 16.73 7.75
N THR A 248 6.02 15.61 7.74
CA THR A 248 5.95 14.68 6.59
C THR A 248 4.51 14.28 6.33
N LEU A 249 4.02 14.58 5.13
CA LEU A 249 2.72 14.15 4.62
C LEU A 249 2.97 13.12 3.52
N GLY A 250 2.81 11.84 3.87
CA GLY A 250 3.03 10.73 2.96
C GLY A 250 1.77 10.39 2.16
N ILE A 251 1.86 10.53 0.83
CA ILE A 251 0.79 10.29 -0.13
C ILE A 251 0.92 8.89 -0.71
N ALA A 252 -0.22 8.21 -0.91
CA ALA A 252 -0.32 6.85 -1.41
C ALA A 252 0.63 5.87 -0.67
N PRO A 253 0.58 5.81 0.67
CA PRO A 253 1.51 4.98 1.42
C PRO A 253 1.28 3.49 1.14
N LEU A 254 2.39 2.76 0.97
CA LEU A 254 2.44 1.30 0.90
C LEU A 254 3.14 0.78 2.14
N THR A 255 2.65 -0.31 2.70
CA THR A 255 3.21 -0.95 3.90
C THR A 255 3.44 -2.42 3.62
N SER A 256 4.64 -2.92 3.91
CA SER A 256 5.06 -4.28 3.61
C SER A 256 5.93 -4.86 4.71
N MET A 257 6.33 -6.12 4.55
CA MET A 257 7.23 -6.82 5.45
C MET A 257 8.46 -7.32 4.69
N PHE A 258 9.63 -7.14 5.28
CA PHE A 258 10.90 -7.75 4.88
C PHE A 258 11.67 -8.19 6.12
N LEU A 259 11.90 -9.49 6.26
CA LEU A 259 12.66 -10.05 7.35
C LEU A 259 14.07 -10.46 6.90
N PHE A 260 14.21 -11.20 5.82
CA PHE A 260 15.47 -11.53 5.13
C PHE A 260 15.21 -11.98 3.69
N GLY A 261 16.26 -11.91 2.86
CA GLY A 261 16.28 -12.34 1.47
C GLY A 261 17.70 -12.64 1.00
N GLU A 262 17.90 -12.91 -0.30
CA GLU A 262 19.21 -13.29 -0.85
C GLU A 262 20.32 -12.22 -0.68
N ASN A 263 19.92 -10.95 -0.51
CA ASN A 263 20.83 -9.84 -0.20
C ASN A 263 21.18 -9.75 1.29
N GLN A 264 20.40 -10.38 2.16
CA GLN A 264 20.59 -10.42 3.61
C GLN A 264 20.09 -11.77 4.16
N PRO A 265 20.74 -12.89 3.83
CA PRO A 265 20.25 -14.22 4.17
C PRO A 265 20.28 -14.51 5.68
N SER A 266 19.28 -15.22 6.18
CA SER A 266 19.25 -15.77 7.52
C SER A 266 20.11 -17.06 7.57
N ARG A 267 20.77 -17.30 8.72
CA ARG A 267 21.49 -18.57 8.98
C ARG A 267 20.70 -19.50 9.91
N SER A 268 19.60 -19.02 10.48
CA SER A 268 18.81 -19.72 11.49
C SER A 268 17.44 -20.21 10.99
N ASP A 269 17.06 -19.84 9.77
CA ASP A 269 15.81 -20.25 9.13
C ASP A 269 16.11 -21.20 7.95
N PHE A 270 15.23 -22.19 7.73
CA PHE A 270 15.37 -23.10 6.58
C PHE A 270 14.88 -22.47 5.29
N ARG A 271 14.00 -21.48 5.39
CA ARG A 271 13.49 -20.73 4.26
C ARG A 271 14.59 -19.84 3.69
N PRO A 272 14.80 -19.81 2.38
CA PRO A 272 15.80 -18.92 1.79
C PRO A 272 15.47 -17.44 1.98
N GLU A 273 14.16 -17.09 1.88
CA GLU A 273 13.67 -15.71 1.92
C GLU A 273 12.34 -15.64 2.68
N VAL A 274 12.11 -14.53 3.39
CA VAL A 274 10.84 -14.22 4.07
C VAL A 274 10.54 -12.73 3.91
N HIS A 275 9.66 -12.41 2.96
CA HIS A 275 9.23 -11.04 2.68
C HIS A 275 7.98 -10.96 1.80
N ASP A 276 7.22 -9.89 1.96
CA ASP A 276 6.08 -9.54 1.11
C ASP A 276 6.49 -8.71 -0.12
N SER A 277 7.63 -8.05 -0.01
CA SER A 277 8.26 -7.29 -1.10
C SER A 277 9.76 -7.41 -0.97
N ASP A 278 10.47 -7.51 -2.08
CA ASP A 278 11.93 -7.59 -2.12
C ASP A 278 12.60 -6.24 -2.43
N GLY A 279 11.87 -5.27 -2.96
CA GLY A 279 12.45 -3.97 -3.30
C GLY A 279 11.45 -2.85 -3.57
N LEU A 280 11.97 -1.62 -3.44
CA LEU A 280 11.30 -0.41 -3.91
C LEU A 280 11.72 -0.11 -5.34
N LEU A 281 10.74 0.08 -6.22
CA LEU A 281 10.92 0.57 -7.58
C LEU A 281 10.43 2.02 -7.66
N VAL A 282 11.21 2.92 -8.25
CA VAL A 282 10.82 4.32 -8.50
C VAL A 282 11.07 4.63 -9.97
N ALA A 283 10.07 5.19 -10.66
CA ALA A 283 10.17 5.71 -12.01
C ALA A 283 10.02 7.24 -11.99
N THR A 284 10.96 7.95 -12.60
CA THR A 284 10.92 9.41 -12.73
C THR A 284 10.31 9.82 -14.07
N ALA A 285 9.72 11.01 -14.13
CA ALA A 285 9.24 11.59 -15.38
C ALA A 285 10.38 11.83 -16.40
N GLY A 286 11.63 11.94 -15.93
CA GLY A 286 12.83 12.03 -16.78
C GLY A 286 13.27 10.71 -17.40
N GLY A 287 12.56 9.60 -17.12
CA GLY A 287 12.85 8.29 -17.72
C GLY A 287 13.84 7.44 -16.93
N GLU A 288 14.33 7.89 -15.79
CA GLU A 288 15.16 7.08 -14.91
C GLU A 288 14.30 6.13 -14.07
N TRP A 289 14.78 4.89 -13.94
CA TRP A 289 14.21 3.86 -13.08
C TRP A 289 15.24 3.49 -12.03
N LEU A 290 14.81 3.49 -10.76
CA LEU A 290 15.63 3.18 -9.59
C LEU A 290 15.09 1.92 -8.92
N TRP A 291 15.97 0.98 -8.62
CA TRP A 291 15.67 -0.21 -7.84
C TRP A 291 16.45 -0.20 -6.54
N ARG A 292 15.75 -0.29 -5.43
CA ARG A 292 16.33 -0.40 -4.08
C ARG A 292 15.88 -1.72 -3.44
N PRO A 293 16.73 -2.76 -3.37
CA PRO A 293 16.47 -3.93 -2.55
C PRO A 293 16.20 -3.54 -1.09
N LEU A 294 15.22 -4.18 -0.46
CA LEU A 294 14.91 -3.96 0.93
C LEU A 294 15.97 -4.61 1.83
N VAL A 295 16.09 -4.07 3.03
CA VAL A 295 16.94 -4.62 4.09
C VAL A 295 16.19 -4.61 5.41
N HIS A 296 16.58 -5.48 6.33
CA HIS A 296 16.14 -5.49 7.72
C HIS A 296 17.22 -4.81 8.57
N PRO A 297 17.11 -3.53 8.90
CA PRO A 297 18.13 -2.80 9.65
C PRO A 297 17.98 -3.03 11.16
N ARG A 298 19.04 -2.81 11.93
CA ARG A 298 19.00 -2.83 13.40
C ARG A 298 18.43 -1.56 14.02
N GLN A 299 18.38 -0.48 13.26
CA GLN A 299 17.83 0.83 13.64
C GLN A 299 16.96 1.36 12.50
N VAL A 300 16.08 2.30 12.81
CA VAL A 300 15.25 2.95 11.79
C VAL A 300 16.13 3.50 10.68
N LEU A 301 15.85 3.08 9.46
CA LEU A 301 16.53 3.54 8.24
C LEU A 301 15.52 4.26 7.35
N VAL A 302 15.87 5.48 6.96
CA VAL A 302 15.08 6.27 6.01
C VAL A 302 15.93 6.57 4.79
N ASN A 303 15.49 6.10 3.63
CA ASN A 303 16.09 6.44 2.35
C ASN A 303 15.17 7.40 1.59
N THR A 304 15.75 8.40 0.94
CA THR A 304 15.03 9.45 0.24
C THR A 304 15.46 9.54 -1.20
N PHE A 305 14.51 9.45 -2.12
CA PHE A 305 14.72 9.57 -3.56
C PHE A 305 14.05 10.85 -4.06
N GLN A 306 14.85 11.90 -4.27
CA GLN A 306 14.37 13.19 -4.78
C GLN A 306 13.99 13.07 -6.25
N VAL A 307 12.80 13.56 -6.62
CA VAL A 307 12.33 13.57 -8.01
C VAL A 307 11.74 14.93 -8.37
N GLN A 308 12.01 15.40 -9.59
CA GLN A 308 11.39 16.62 -10.13
C GLN A 308 9.98 16.36 -10.65
N GLY A 309 9.71 15.13 -11.04
CA GLY A 309 8.40 14.60 -11.43
C GLY A 309 8.41 13.09 -11.26
N LEU A 310 7.31 12.58 -10.70
CA LEU A 310 7.14 11.16 -10.43
C LEU A 310 6.30 10.50 -11.54
N ALA A 311 6.83 9.45 -12.19
CA ALA A 311 6.06 8.60 -13.08
C ALA A 311 5.39 7.43 -12.33
N GLY A 312 6.00 6.99 -11.23
CA GLY A 312 5.42 5.98 -10.35
C GLY A 312 6.40 5.45 -9.33
N PHE A 313 5.88 4.76 -8.31
CA PHE A 313 6.68 4.00 -7.34
C PHE A 313 5.91 2.79 -6.84
N GLY A 314 6.62 1.81 -6.32
CA GLY A 314 5.96 0.63 -5.76
C GLY A 314 6.88 -0.25 -4.95
N LEU A 315 6.28 -1.01 -4.04
CA LEU A 315 6.92 -2.12 -3.35
C LEU A 315 6.64 -3.39 -4.17
N MET A 316 7.74 -3.97 -4.68
CA MET A 316 7.67 -5.04 -5.67
C MET A 316 8.10 -6.36 -5.06
N GLN A 317 7.39 -7.43 -5.43
CA GLN A 317 7.78 -8.81 -5.16
C GLN A 317 8.23 -9.42 -6.49
N ARG A 318 9.54 -9.41 -6.77
CA ARG A 318 10.11 -9.90 -8.03
C ARG A 318 10.36 -11.39 -8.04
N ASP A 319 10.64 -11.96 -6.87
CA ASP A 319 10.80 -13.39 -6.67
C ASP A 319 9.44 -14.09 -6.63
N ARG A 320 9.19 -14.95 -7.62
CA ARG A 320 7.89 -15.57 -7.87
C ARG A 320 7.95 -17.10 -7.90
N THR A 321 9.06 -17.66 -7.44
CA THR A 321 9.27 -19.10 -7.44
C THR A 321 9.10 -19.63 -6.02
N PHE A 322 8.35 -20.71 -5.84
CA PHE A 322 8.16 -21.34 -4.53
C PHE A 322 9.51 -21.66 -3.84
N ALA A 323 10.51 -22.12 -4.62
CA ALA A 323 11.83 -22.45 -4.11
C ALA A 323 12.62 -21.27 -3.50
N ASN A 324 12.19 -20.01 -3.76
CA ASN A 324 12.78 -18.86 -3.08
C ASN A 324 12.34 -18.78 -1.62
N TYR A 325 11.20 -19.37 -1.26
CA TYR A 325 10.57 -19.22 0.06
C TYR A 325 10.41 -20.53 0.83
N GLU A 326 10.11 -21.64 0.13
CA GLU A 326 9.86 -22.97 0.73
C GLU A 326 8.76 -22.96 1.82
N ASP A 327 7.79 -22.02 1.74
CA ASP A 327 6.73 -21.82 2.72
C ASP A 327 5.35 -22.13 2.11
N VAL A 328 4.79 -23.28 2.48
CA VAL A 328 3.49 -23.77 1.95
C VAL A 328 2.29 -23.05 2.55
N GLU A 329 2.43 -22.36 3.69
CA GLU A 329 1.37 -21.65 4.37
C GLU A 329 1.33 -20.19 3.97
N ALA A 330 2.44 -19.48 4.04
CA ALA A 330 2.55 -18.06 3.74
C ALA A 330 2.48 -17.77 2.24
N ARG A 331 2.98 -18.70 1.38
CA ARG A 331 2.93 -18.61 -0.09
C ARG A 331 3.39 -17.25 -0.61
N TYR A 332 4.55 -16.79 -0.13
CA TYR A 332 5.11 -15.46 -0.45
C TYR A 332 5.23 -15.22 -1.96
N GLU A 333 5.50 -16.26 -2.76
CA GLU A 333 5.58 -16.18 -4.20
C GLU A 333 4.27 -15.75 -4.87
N ARG A 334 3.13 -15.85 -4.16
CA ARG A 334 1.80 -15.43 -4.63
C ARG A 334 1.37 -14.04 -4.14
N ARG A 335 2.17 -13.43 -3.26
CA ARG A 335 1.84 -12.10 -2.74
C ARG A 335 2.08 -11.04 -3.81
N PRO A 336 1.18 -10.05 -3.99
CA PRO A 336 1.29 -9.10 -5.08
C PRO A 336 2.41 -8.09 -4.88
N SER A 337 2.93 -7.55 -5.98
CA SER A 337 3.56 -6.24 -6.01
C SER A 337 2.50 -5.16 -5.97
N ALA A 338 2.77 -4.00 -5.38
CA ALA A 338 1.90 -2.83 -5.48
C ALA A 338 2.62 -1.70 -6.21
N TRP A 339 1.96 -1.15 -7.22
CA TRP A 339 2.47 -0.04 -8.02
C TRP A 339 1.51 1.14 -7.99
N VAL A 340 2.02 2.31 -7.60
CA VAL A 340 1.33 3.60 -7.60
C VAL A 340 1.76 4.38 -8.83
N ARG A 341 0.78 4.77 -9.64
CA ARG A 341 0.95 5.64 -10.80
C ARG A 341 0.15 6.93 -10.59
N PRO A 342 0.81 8.09 -10.47
CA PRO A 342 0.11 9.38 -10.40
C PRO A 342 -0.85 9.57 -11.57
N LEU A 343 -2.02 10.14 -11.30
CA LEU A 343 -2.94 10.64 -12.29
C LEU A 343 -2.88 12.17 -12.26
N GLY A 344 -2.23 12.74 -13.26
CA GLY A 344 -1.84 14.15 -13.30
C GLY A 344 -0.41 14.38 -12.76
N ASP A 345 -0.02 15.64 -12.70
CA ASP A 345 1.30 16.06 -12.22
C ASP A 345 1.28 16.28 -10.70
N TRP A 346 2.10 15.51 -9.98
CA TRP A 346 2.28 15.69 -8.52
C TRP A 346 3.37 16.71 -8.18
N GLY A 347 4.07 17.23 -9.21
CA GLY A 347 5.16 18.19 -9.04
C GLY A 347 6.43 17.60 -8.44
N PRO A 348 7.36 18.49 -8.02
CA PRO A 348 8.58 18.06 -7.35
C PRO A 348 8.28 17.53 -5.94
N GLY A 349 9.05 16.52 -5.55
CA GLY A 349 8.91 15.88 -4.26
C GLY A 349 9.95 14.79 -4.08
N ARG A 350 9.64 13.85 -3.19
CA ARG A 350 10.51 12.70 -2.94
C ARG A 350 9.71 11.45 -2.62
N VAL A 351 10.23 10.30 -2.99
CA VAL A 351 9.78 9.02 -2.46
C VAL A 351 10.63 8.71 -1.23
N GLU A 352 9.98 8.48 -0.10
CA GLU A 352 10.65 8.00 1.13
C GLU A 352 10.40 6.51 1.30
N LEU A 353 11.45 5.79 1.65
CA LEU A 353 11.43 4.40 2.08
C LEU A 353 11.87 4.35 3.54
N VAL A 354 10.96 3.96 4.40
CA VAL A 354 11.20 3.74 5.83
C VAL A 354 11.31 2.24 6.07
N GLN A 355 12.39 1.81 6.71
CA GLN A 355 12.66 0.43 7.07
C GLN A 355 12.92 0.35 8.57
N LEU A 356 12.16 -0.47 9.27
CA LEU A 356 12.16 -0.59 10.73
C LEU A 356 12.77 -1.93 11.15
N PRO A 357 13.43 -2.01 12.30
CA PRO A 357 13.73 -3.30 12.89
C PRO A 357 12.43 -4.02 13.27
N THR A 358 12.38 -5.32 13.08
CA THR A 358 11.25 -6.18 13.46
C THR A 358 11.73 -7.45 14.15
N PRO A 359 11.01 -7.97 15.15
CA PRO A 359 11.37 -9.22 15.80
C PRO A 359 11.06 -10.46 14.94
N ASP A 360 10.06 -10.37 14.05
CA ASP A 360 9.57 -11.49 13.24
C ASP A 360 8.75 -11.00 12.03
N GLU A 361 8.26 -11.96 11.25
CA GLU A 361 7.49 -11.74 10.01
C GLU A 361 6.03 -11.31 10.21
N THR A 362 5.55 -11.24 11.45
CA THR A 362 4.14 -10.86 11.73
C THR A 362 3.91 -9.35 11.78
N HIS A 363 4.99 -8.56 11.73
CA HIS A 363 4.95 -7.12 11.80
C HIS A 363 5.40 -6.49 10.47
N ASP A 364 4.55 -5.66 9.91
CA ASP A 364 4.94 -4.81 8.79
C ASP A 364 6.04 -3.83 9.24
N ASN A 365 7.19 -3.88 8.57
CA ASN A 365 8.36 -3.08 8.93
C ASN A 365 8.88 -2.20 7.79
N ILE A 366 8.19 -2.17 6.67
CA ILE A 366 8.52 -1.40 5.47
C ILE A 366 7.39 -0.44 5.16
N VAL A 367 7.70 0.83 4.97
CA VAL A 367 6.74 1.84 4.50
C VAL A 367 7.37 2.64 3.37
N ALA A 368 6.63 2.83 2.27
CA ALA A 368 7.04 3.70 1.18
C ALA A 368 5.90 4.65 0.81
N TYR A 369 6.22 5.92 0.59
CA TYR A 369 5.24 6.95 0.22
C TYR A 369 5.90 8.10 -0.54
N TRP A 370 5.08 8.87 -1.25
CA TRP A 370 5.54 10.12 -1.86
C TRP A 370 5.27 11.31 -0.93
N VAL A 371 6.21 12.25 -0.88
CA VAL A 371 6.11 13.48 -0.09
C VAL A 371 6.26 14.68 -1.02
N PRO A 372 5.28 15.62 -1.08
CA PRO A 372 5.40 16.82 -1.89
C PRO A 372 6.52 17.74 -1.36
N ALA A 373 7.20 18.44 -2.27
CA ALA A 373 8.24 19.40 -1.88
C ALA A 373 7.69 20.56 -1.05
N THR A 374 6.41 20.90 -1.27
CA THR A 374 5.70 21.92 -0.50
C THR A 374 4.45 21.31 0.12
N LEU A 375 4.37 21.34 1.45
CA LEU A 375 3.18 20.85 2.15
C LEU A 375 2.01 21.83 1.99
N PRO A 376 0.75 21.34 1.99
CA PRO A 376 -0.43 22.20 1.94
C PRO A 376 -0.50 23.10 3.19
N ALA A 377 -1.00 24.31 2.99
CA ALA A 377 -1.29 25.19 4.12
C ALA A 377 -2.45 24.62 4.97
N PRO A 378 -2.43 24.77 6.31
CA PRO A 378 -3.52 24.32 7.16
C PRO A 378 -4.86 24.93 6.75
N GLY A 379 -5.88 24.09 6.60
CA GLY A 379 -7.22 24.47 6.17
C GLY A 379 -7.44 24.54 4.65
N GLU A 380 -6.36 24.54 3.87
CA GLU A 380 -6.46 24.53 2.41
C GLU A 380 -6.60 23.11 1.87
N PRO A 381 -7.40 22.90 0.81
CA PRO A 381 -7.53 21.59 0.17
C PRO A 381 -6.25 21.19 -0.55
N PHE A 382 -5.85 19.92 -0.40
CA PHE A 382 -4.77 19.30 -1.15
C PHE A 382 -5.33 18.11 -1.93
N ASP A 383 -5.37 18.25 -3.25
CA ASP A 383 -5.91 17.26 -4.17
C ASP A 383 -4.81 16.38 -4.75
N PHE A 384 -5.06 15.07 -4.80
CA PHE A 384 -4.23 14.13 -5.54
C PHE A 384 -5.07 12.96 -6.04
N SER A 385 -4.62 12.38 -7.15
CA SER A 385 -5.21 11.17 -7.71
C SER A 385 -4.12 10.22 -8.19
N TYR A 386 -4.39 8.93 -8.10
CA TYR A 386 -3.47 7.89 -8.56
C TYR A 386 -4.22 6.61 -8.92
N GLU A 387 -3.57 5.79 -9.71
CA GLU A 387 -3.94 4.40 -9.88
C GLU A 387 -2.99 3.53 -9.05
N LEU A 388 -3.56 2.66 -8.25
CA LEU A 388 -2.86 1.62 -7.52
C LEU A 388 -3.22 0.26 -8.13
N SER A 389 -2.21 -0.55 -8.43
CA SER A 389 -2.42 -1.89 -8.97
C SER A 389 -1.72 -2.95 -8.12
N TRP A 390 -2.43 -4.05 -7.86
CA TRP A 390 -1.89 -5.26 -7.24
C TRP A 390 -1.54 -6.26 -8.33
N GLN A 391 -0.22 -6.42 -8.56
CA GLN A 391 0.34 -7.08 -9.75
C GLN A 391 0.92 -8.45 -9.37
N GLY A 392 0.68 -9.43 -10.23
CA GLY A 392 1.30 -10.75 -10.17
C GLY A 392 2.60 -10.82 -10.99
N ASP A 393 2.75 -11.88 -11.79
CA ASP A 393 3.94 -12.12 -12.62
C ASP A 393 4.16 -11.03 -13.67
N GLU A 394 3.07 -10.53 -14.27
CA GLU A 394 3.09 -9.38 -15.19
C GLU A 394 3.12 -8.07 -14.38
N GLN A 395 4.26 -7.78 -13.77
CA GLN A 395 4.42 -6.58 -12.96
C GLN A 395 5.12 -5.45 -13.71
N GLN A 396 4.98 -4.23 -13.18
CA GLN A 396 5.66 -3.05 -13.71
C GLN A 396 7.18 -3.26 -13.71
N ARG A 397 7.81 -2.93 -14.83
CA ARG A 397 9.25 -3.05 -15.05
C ARG A 397 9.74 -1.91 -15.91
N PRO A 398 11.03 -1.52 -15.82
CA PRO A 398 11.63 -0.58 -16.75
C PRO A 398 11.62 -1.14 -18.19
N PRO A 399 11.60 -0.27 -19.21
CA PRO A 399 11.56 -0.70 -20.62
C PRO A 399 12.84 -1.37 -21.11
N GLY A 400 13.97 -1.13 -20.44
CA GLY A 400 15.27 -1.72 -20.76
C GLY A 400 15.50 -3.07 -20.08
N ALA A 401 16.38 -3.06 -19.09
CA ALA A 401 16.63 -4.22 -18.25
C ALA A 401 16.43 -3.87 -16.77
N TRP A 402 16.19 -4.91 -16.00
CA TRP A 402 15.90 -4.82 -14.55
C TRP A 402 16.70 -5.84 -13.77
N VAL A 403 16.92 -5.56 -12.50
CA VAL A 403 17.52 -6.49 -11.54
C VAL A 403 16.56 -7.66 -11.32
N GLN A 404 17.07 -8.86 -11.44
CA GLN A 404 16.37 -10.09 -11.07
C GLN A 404 16.69 -10.49 -9.64
N GLN A 405 17.98 -10.42 -9.27
CA GLN A 405 18.47 -10.84 -7.96
C GLN A 405 19.63 -9.96 -7.52
N THR A 406 19.71 -9.76 -6.20
CA THR A 406 20.86 -9.10 -5.54
C THR A 406 21.40 -10.02 -4.45
N ARG A 407 22.59 -10.55 -4.63
CA ARG A 407 23.24 -11.39 -3.62
C ARG A 407 24.43 -10.66 -3.00
N ARG A 408 24.58 -10.82 -1.69
CA ARG A 408 25.64 -10.23 -0.92
C ARG A 408 26.51 -11.32 -0.26
N GLY A 409 27.80 -11.08 -0.21
CA GLY A 409 28.75 -11.95 0.47
C GLY A 409 30.16 -11.37 0.50
N PHE A 410 31.13 -12.19 0.83
CA PHE A 410 32.54 -11.81 0.78
C PHE A 410 33.24 -12.37 -0.45
N GLY A 411 32.58 -13.26 -1.17
CA GLY A 411 33.12 -13.97 -2.32
C GLY A 411 34.23 -14.98 -1.97
N TYR A 412 34.81 -15.60 -3.02
CA TYR A 412 35.98 -16.45 -2.87
C TYR A 412 37.22 -15.58 -2.69
N VAL A 413 38.02 -15.92 -1.68
CA VAL A 413 39.27 -15.25 -1.40
C VAL A 413 40.40 -16.23 -1.65
N ARG A 414 41.33 -15.86 -2.54
CA ARG A 414 42.53 -16.64 -2.75
C ARG A 414 43.40 -16.55 -1.50
N GLU A 415 43.99 -17.68 -1.09
CA GLU A 415 44.89 -17.73 0.04
C GLU A 415 45.99 -16.66 -0.04
N GLY A 416 46.15 -15.88 1.03
CA GLY A 416 47.11 -14.76 1.10
C GLY A 416 46.56 -13.37 0.65
N SER A 417 45.30 -13.26 0.16
CA SER A 417 44.68 -11.97 -0.11
C SER A 417 43.76 -11.58 1.04
N SER A 418 43.82 -10.32 1.50
CA SER A 418 42.93 -9.79 2.50
C SER A 418 41.70 -9.15 1.81
N VAL A 419 40.51 -9.62 2.16
CA VAL A 419 39.22 -8.95 1.84
C VAL A 419 38.52 -8.48 3.10
N ALA A 420 39.26 -8.43 4.22
CA ALA A 420 38.71 -7.93 5.47
C ALA A 420 38.13 -6.52 5.27
N GLY A 421 36.94 -6.30 5.77
CA GLY A 421 36.25 -5.03 5.65
C GLY A 421 35.66 -4.73 4.26
N GLN A 422 35.64 -5.71 3.33
CA GLN A 422 35.03 -5.53 2.01
C GLN A 422 33.70 -6.30 1.92
N VAL A 423 32.77 -5.79 1.10
CA VAL A 423 31.50 -6.44 0.76
C VAL A 423 31.43 -6.66 -0.74
N GLN A 424 31.04 -7.86 -1.15
CA GLN A 424 30.81 -8.19 -2.55
C GLN A 424 29.34 -8.30 -2.84
N TYR A 425 28.91 -7.71 -3.97
CA TYR A 425 27.59 -7.89 -4.54
C TYR A 425 27.68 -8.61 -5.88
N LEU A 426 26.74 -9.52 -6.10
CA LEU A 426 26.43 -10.14 -7.37
C LEU A 426 24.99 -9.76 -7.72
N VAL A 427 24.84 -8.98 -8.78
CA VAL A 427 23.53 -8.46 -9.22
C VAL A 427 23.25 -8.98 -10.62
N ASP A 428 22.20 -9.75 -10.77
CA ASP A 428 21.78 -10.32 -12.06
C ASP A 428 20.71 -9.45 -12.70
N PHE A 429 20.91 -9.12 -13.98
CA PHE A 429 20.02 -8.28 -14.78
C PHE A 429 19.46 -9.08 -15.95
N SER A 430 18.19 -8.87 -16.25
CA SER A 430 17.52 -9.36 -17.46
C SER A 430 16.61 -8.29 -18.05
N GLY A 431 16.26 -8.44 -19.29
CA GLY A 431 15.34 -7.55 -19.98
C GLY A 431 15.62 -7.43 -21.46
N PRO A 432 14.74 -6.75 -22.22
CA PRO A 432 14.84 -6.67 -23.68
C PRO A 432 16.16 -6.10 -24.20
N SER A 433 16.69 -5.04 -23.54
CA SER A 433 17.94 -4.39 -23.95
C SER A 433 19.15 -5.31 -23.84
N LEU A 434 19.17 -6.21 -22.86
CA LEU A 434 20.24 -7.18 -22.64
C LEU A 434 20.04 -8.46 -23.48
N ALA A 435 18.80 -8.89 -23.66
CA ALA A 435 18.49 -10.07 -24.47
C ALA A 435 18.81 -9.91 -25.94
N ALA A 436 18.88 -8.66 -26.42
CA ALA A 436 19.25 -8.32 -27.80
C ALA A 436 20.75 -8.40 -28.07
N LEU A 437 21.59 -8.50 -27.03
CA LEU A 437 23.06 -8.48 -27.16
C LEU A 437 23.62 -9.92 -27.20
N PRO A 438 24.71 -10.12 -27.99
CA PRO A 438 25.44 -11.39 -27.96
C PRO A 438 26.21 -11.53 -26.64
N PRO A 439 26.48 -12.78 -26.17
CA PRO A 439 27.13 -13.05 -24.90
C PRO A 439 28.50 -12.40 -24.67
N ASP A 440 29.20 -12.07 -25.77
CA ASP A 440 30.50 -11.44 -25.79
C ASP A 440 30.47 -9.92 -26.01
N ALA A 441 29.28 -9.31 -25.99
CA ALA A 441 29.12 -7.86 -26.09
C ALA A 441 29.89 -7.15 -24.96
N PRO A 442 30.53 -6.00 -25.24
CA PRO A 442 31.33 -5.28 -24.26
C PRO A 442 30.45 -4.47 -23.28
N VAL A 443 29.59 -5.16 -22.58
CA VAL A 443 28.75 -4.56 -21.51
C VAL A 443 29.64 -4.25 -20.31
N ARG A 444 29.47 -3.09 -19.75
CA ARG A 444 30.22 -2.62 -18.57
C ARG A 444 29.30 -2.36 -17.40
N ALA A 445 29.78 -2.66 -16.20
CA ALA A 445 29.20 -2.14 -14.97
C ALA A 445 29.69 -0.70 -14.76
N VAL A 446 28.79 0.21 -14.45
CA VAL A 446 29.10 1.58 -14.02
C VAL A 446 28.60 1.72 -12.59
N ALA A 447 29.54 1.82 -11.64
CA ALA A 447 29.22 1.88 -10.22
C ALA A 447 29.87 3.09 -9.57
N SER A 448 29.17 3.64 -8.56
CA SER A 448 29.67 4.68 -7.67
C SER A 448 29.25 4.39 -6.23
N ALA A 449 30.06 4.89 -5.30
CA ALA A 449 29.76 4.94 -3.89
C ALA A 449 29.73 6.39 -3.41
N ASP A 450 29.14 6.65 -2.27
CA ASP A 450 29.24 7.93 -1.59
C ASP A 450 30.68 8.16 -1.05
N ALA A 451 30.88 9.25 -0.31
CA ALA A 451 32.20 9.63 0.23
C ALA A 451 32.79 8.60 1.20
N ASN A 452 31.96 7.70 1.77
CA ASN A 452 32.43 6.66 2.71
C ASN A 452 32.79 5.34 2.01
N GLY A 453 32.56 5.20 0.69
CA GLY A 453 32.79 3.95 -0.04
C GLY A 453 33.87 4.04 -1.11
N VAL A 454 34.66 2.96 -1.27
CA VAL A 454 35.59 2.76 -2.36
C VAL A 454 35.16 1.55 -3.18
N VAL A 455 34.84 1.75 -4.45
CA VAL A 455 34.58 0.65 -5.40
C VAL A 455 35.92 0.09 -5.83
N GLU A 456 36.29 -1.08 -5.28
CA GLU A 456 37.57 -1.75 -5.53
C GLU A 456 37.51 -2.57 -6.82
N GLU A 457 36.35 -3.12 -7.16
CA GLU A 457 36.14 -3.98 -8.32
C GLU A 457 34.72 -3.74 -8.89
N GLN A 458 34.63 -3.62 -10.21
CA GLN A 458 33.36 -3.58 -10.93
C GLN A 458 33.52 -4.31 -12.26
N ASN A 459 32.75 -5.36 -12.47
CA ASN A 459 32.76 -6.17 -13.69
C ASN A 459 31.32 -6.46 -14.14
N ALA A 460 31.15 -6.69 -15.44
CA ALA A 460 29.92 -7.23 -16.00
C ALA A 460 30.26 -8.36 -16.97
N TYR A 461 29.48 -9.44 -16.93
CA TYR A 461 29.64 -10.59 -17.81
C TYR A 461 28.33 -11.34 -18.00
N PHE A 462 28.21 -12.04 -19.14
CA PHE A 462 27.05 -12.88 -19.40
C PHE A 462 27.12 -14.16 -18.56
N ASN A 463 25.99 -14.50 -17.92
CA ASN A 463 25.80 -15.74 -17.18
C ASN A 463 25.03 -16.74 -18.06
N PRO A 464 25.68 -17.78 -18.62
CA PRO A 464 25.00 -18.70 -19.52
C PRO A 464 23.99 -19.61 -18.84
N ALA A 465 24.11 -19.84 -17.53
CA ALA A 465 23.20 -20.70 -16.77
C ALA A 465 21.81 -20.09 -16.61
N THR A 466 21.71 -18.79 -16.43
CA THR A 466 20.46 -18.05 -16.24
C THR A 466 20.07 -17.22 -17.46
N ARG A 467 20.99 -17.09 -18.44
CA ARG A 467 20.87 -16.22 -19.62
C ARG A 467 20.64 -14.75 -19.24
N SER A 468 21.27 -14.34 -18.13
CA SER A 468 21.26 -12.97 -17.59
C SER A 468 22.63 -12.33 -17.71
N TRP A 469 22.70 -11.03 -17.46
CA TRP A 469 23.98 -10.34 -17.31
C TRP A 469 24.25 -10.12 -15.82
N ARG A 470 25.42 -10.54 -15.37
CA ARG A 470 25.84 -10.42 -13.98
C ARG A 470 26.78 -9.26 -13.78
N MET A 471 26.43 -8.35 -12.90
CA MET A 471 27.32 -7.34 -12.36
C MET A 471 27.95 -7.89 -11.08
N GLN A 472 29.25 -7.73 -10.97
CA GLN A 472 30.01 -8.04 -9.76
C GLN A 472 30.65 -6.75 -9.26
N LEU A 473 30.36 -6.41 -8.01
CA LEU A 473 30.93 -5.25 -7.32
C LEU A 473 31.63 -5.69 -6.05
N ARG A 474 32.80 -5.08 -5.77
CA ARG A 474 33.47 -5.18 -4.48
C ARG A 474 33.69 -3.78 -3.94
N VAL A 475 33.21 -3.55 -2.72
CA VAL A 475 33.21 -2.23 -2.11
C VAL A 475 33.83 -2.34 -0.71
N ARG A 476 34.67 -1.37 -0.40
CA ARG A 476 35.27 -1.23 0.92
C ARG A 476 34.79 0.07 1.55
N PRO A 477 34.07 0.03 2.71
CA PRO A 477 33.83 1.19 3.54
C PRO A 477 35.15 1.81 4.05
N ILE A 478 35.23 3.14 4.05
CA ILE A 478 36.36 3.89 4.63
C ILE A 478 36.24 3.88 6.15
N ASP A 479 35.06 4.24 6.65
CA ASP A 479 34.69 4.11 8.06
C ASP A 479 33.60 3.03 8.17
N PRO A 480 33.90 1.84 8.75
CA PRO A 480 32.94 0.76 8.87
C PRO A 480 31.81 1.06 9.86
N ALA A 481 31.89 2.12 10.68
CA ALA A 481 30.84 2.58 11.56
C ALA A 481 29.77 3.46 10.87
N GLN A 482 30.02 3.83 9.62
CA GLN A 482 29.09 4.65 8.81
C GLN A 482 28.54 3.83 7.64
N PRO A 483 27.28 4.06 7.22
CA PRO A 483 26.74 3.41 6.03
C PRO A 483 27.46 3.86 4.76
N VAL A 484 27.36 3.05 3.69
CA VAL A 484 27.80 3.39 2.34
C VAL A 484 26.63 3.28 1.39
N GLU A 485 26.31 4.38 0.71
CA GLU A 485 25.33 4.40 -0.39
C GLU A 485 25.98 4.01 -1.70
N LEU A 486 25.36 3.10 -2.44
CA LEU A 486 25.80 2.59 -3.72
C LEU A 486 24.80 2.89 -4.82
N ARG A 487 25.33 3.10 -6.01
CA ARG A 487 24.54 3.26 -7.25
C ARG A 487 25.28 2.57 -8.40
N ALA A 488 24.58 1.74 -9.17
CA ALA A 488 25.18 1.06 -10.31
C ALA A 488 24.15 0.71 -11.40
N PHE A 489 24.63 0.60 -12.65
CA PHE A 489 23.82 0.17 -13.79
C PHE A 489 24.72 -0.49 -14.85
N LEU A 490 24.09 -1.14 -15.83
CA LEU A 490 24.78 -1.71 -16.98
C LEU A 490 24.77 -0.75 -18.17
N GLN A 491 25.90 -0.66 -18.87
CA GLN A 491 26.10 0.23 -20.01
C GLN A 491 26.73 -0.52 -21.18
N HIS A 492 26.31 -0.19 -22.41
CA HIS A 492 26.94 -0.62 -23.65
C HIS A 492 27.18 0.59 -24.55
N GLY A 493 28.46 0.86 -24.91
CA GLY A 493 28.82 2.13 -25.54
C GLY A 493 28.47 3.32 -24.63
N ASN A 494 27.57 4.19 -25.08
CA ASN A 494 27.06 5.33 -24.33
C ASN A 494 25.65 5.10 -23.78
N ASP A 495 25.02 3.98 -24.10
CA ASP A 495 23.63 3.71 -23.76
C ASP A 495 23.52 2.99 -22.40
N SER A 496 22.71 3.53 -21.52
CA SER A 496 22.30 2.84 -20.30
C SER A 496 21.33 1.72 -20.68
N LEU A 497 21.65 0.47 -20.28
CA LEU A 497 20.87 -0.72 -20.63
C LEU A 497 19.84 -1.07 -19.58
N SER A 498 20.09 -0.71 -18.32
CA SER A 498 19.29 -1.18 -17.18
C SER A 498 18.77 -0.03 -16.33
N GLU A 499 17.81 -0.37 -15.47
CA GLU A 499 17.53 0.46 -14.31
C GLU A 499 18.79 0.69 -13.47
N THR A 500 18.77 1.73 -12.67
CA THR A 500 19.80 2.00 -11.67
C THR A 500 19.54 1.19 -10.43
N TRP A 501 20.37 0.19 -10.17
CA TRP A 501 20.42 -0.49 -8.89
C TRP A 501 21.05 0.45 -7.86
N THR A 502 20.37 0.63 -6.73
CA THR A 502 20.87 1.36 -5.57
C THR A 502 20.90 0.44 -4.37
N ASN A 503 21.89 0.60 -3.48
CA ASN A 503 21.97 -0.23 -2.27
C ASN A 503 22.65 0.54 -1.15
N ILE A 504 22.53 0.01 0.06
CA ILE A 504 23.22 0.54 1.24
C ILE A 504 24.01 -0.58 1.94
N ILE A 505 25.27 -0.32 2.23
CA ILE A 505 26.03 -1.17 3.14
C ILE A 505 25.83 -0.60 4.54
N LEU A 506 25.15 -1.36 5.39
CA LEU A 506 24.96 -0.99 6.79
C LEU A 506 26.24 -1.27 7.58
N PRO A 507 26.52 -0.56 8.69
CA PRO A 507 27.73 -0.77 9.52
C PRO A 507 27.92 -2.19 10.01
N ASP A 508 26.84 -2.93 10.25
CA ASP A 508 26.83 -4.31 10.70
C ASP A 508 26.96 -5.35 9.57
N ALA A 509 27.01 -4.91 8.33
CA ALA A 509 27.21 -5.78 7.16
C ALA A 509 28.71 -6.08 6.89
N VAL A 510 29.60 -5.39 7.57
CA VAL A 510 31.06 -5.52 7.42
C VAL A 510 31.60 -6.34 8.58
N HIS A 511 32.11 -7.55 8.32
CA HIS A 511 32.76 -8.42 9.32
C HIS A 511 34.20 -8.74 8.95
#